data_20ee7b011bd5f984808c6616ef9339b2
#
_entry.id   20ee7b011bd5f984808c6616ef9339b2
#
_cell.length_a   1.000
_cell.length_b   1.000
_cell.length_c   1.000
_cell.angle_alpha   90.00
_cell.angle_beta   90.00
_cell.angle_gamma   90.00
#
_symmetry.space_group_name_H-M   'P 1'
#
loop_
_entity.id
_entity.type
_entity.pdbx_description
1 polymer ?
#
loop_
_entity_poly.entity_id
_entity_poly.type
_entity_poly.pdbx_seq_one_letter_code
_entity_poly.pdbx_strand_id
1 'polypeptide(L)'
;HFEIDEQGQPYYVMSVYKNTISLFGGQTVTGAITLNPSTGELTHYALSVVPNWVDVVVDGDLLCRQYNWSGTLKNGFMNSLIGKKGCKRVTTYEAEEDDENDDVPVSDYGYVSKNGDIWIYTGVTSVNGDRSNIGFLLANERTGEAHYYSIAGADEKSEMSAAEGEVQEKGYEASFPSLINVE
;
A
#
# COMPACT_ATOMS: atom_id res chain seq x y z
N HIS A 1 -2.37 -5.31 -15.23
CA HIS A 1 -3.75 -4.85 -15.11
C HIS A 1 -4.21 -4.16 -16.40
N PHE A 2 -5.46 -3.77 -16.45
CA PHE A 2 -6.11 -3.19 -17.63
C PHE A 2 -6.55 -1.77 -17.30
N GLU A 3 -6.26 -0.82 -18.19
CA GLU A 3 -6.64 0.59 -18.08
C GLU A 3 -7.13 1.15 -19.41
N ILE A 4 -7.74 2.33 -19.35
CA ILE A 4 -8.32 3.01 -20.51
C ILE A 4 -7.73 4.42 -20.55
N ASP A 5 -7.21 4.84 -21.71
CA ASP A 5 -6.70 6.20 -21.88
C ASP A 5 -7.82 7.26 -21.98
N GLU A 6 -7.45 8.53 -22.03
CA GLU A 6 -8.38 9.66 -22.14
C GLU A 6 -9.24 9.63 -23.43
N GLN A 7 -8.86 8.88 -24.45
CA GLN A 7 -9.58 8.68 -25.71
C GLN A 7 -10.49 7.44 -25.69
N GLY A 8 -10.52 6.70 -24.57
CA GLY A 8 -11.30 5.48 -24.42
C GLY A 8 -10.64 4.25 -25.05
N GLN A 9 -9.32 4.30 -25.35
CA GLN A 9 -8.60 3.16 -25.87
C GLN A 9 -8.12 2.25 -24.73
N PRO A 10 -8.30 0.93 -24.84
CA PRO A 10 -7.86 -0.01 -23.82
C PRO A 10 -6.36 -0.30 -23.91
N TYR A 11 -5.73 -0.49 -22.75
CA TYR A 11 -4.33 -0.92 -22.65
C TYR A 11 -4.15 -1.95 -21.53
N TYR A 12 -3.23 -2.87 -21.74
CA TYR A 12 -2.63 -3.64 -20.66
C TYR A 12 -1.42 -2.89 -20.15
N VAL A 13 -1.37 -2.67 -18.83
CA VAL A 13 -0.25 -2.01 -18.14
C VAL A 13 0.51 -3.04 -17.33
N MET A 14 1.83 -3.04 -17.47
CA MET A 14 2.75 -3.96 -16.78
C MET A 14 3.86 -3.13 -16.12
N SER A 15 4.03 -3.28 -14.83
CA SER A 15 5.10 -2.62 -14.08
C SER A 15 6.45 -3.26 -14.37
N VAL A 16 7.49 -2.44 -14.47
CA VAL A 16 8.87 -2.89 -14.67
C VAL A 16 9.63 -2.78 -13.36
N TYR A 17 10.06 -3.91 -12.82
CA TYR A 17 10.72 -4.01 -11.53
C TYR A 17 12.22 -4.16 -11.66
N LYS A 18 12.94 -3.62 -10.67
CA LYS A 18 14.36 -3.84 -10.44
C LYS A 18 14.59 -4.26 -8.99
N ASN A 19 15.38 -5.29 -8.78
CA ASN A 19 15.85 -5.66 -7.44
C ASN A 19 17.04 -4.77 -7.06
N THR A 20 16.92 -4.05 -5.94
CA THR A 20 17.94 -3.08 -5.50
C THR A 20 18.86 -3.64 -4.42
N ILE A 21 18.44 -4.71 -3.73
CA ILE A 21 19.23 -5.35 -2.66
C ILE A 21 19.35 -6.85 -2.99
N SER A 22 20.48 -7.21 -3.61
CA SER A 22 20.74 -8.49 -4.27
C SER A 22 20.26 -9.75 -3.55
N LEU A 23 20.50 -9.90 -2.24
CA LEU A 23 20.17 -11.08 -1.44
C LEU A 23 18.98 -10.87 -0.47
N PHE A 24 18.58 -9.62 -0.23
CA PHE A 24 17.59 -9.27 0.80
C PHE A 24 16.27 -8.73 0.23
N GLY A 25 16.06 -8.81 -1.05
CA GLY A 25 14.89 -8.26 -1.72
C GLY A 25 15.05 -6.78 -2.09
N GLY A 26 14.04 -5.95 -1.83
CA GLY A 26 14.07 -4.53 -2.20
C GLY A 26 13.69 -4.32 -3.66
N GLN A 27 12.51 -4.75 -4.06
CA GLN A 27 11.96 -4.45 -5.38
C GLN A 27 11.64 -2.95 -5.48
N THR A 28 12.05 -2.36 -6.60
CA THR A 28 11.72 -0.98 -6.96
C THR A 28 11.15 -0.98 -8.37
N VAL A 29 10.09 -0.21 -8.59
CA VAL A 29 9.54 0.01 -9.92
C VAL A 29 10.39 1.07 -10.63
N THR A 30 10.77 0.80 -11.87
CA THR A 30 11.57 1.69 -12.71
C THR A 30 10.78 2.31 -13.85
N GLY A 31 9.58 1.77 -14.12
CA GLY A 31 8.71 2.25 -15.18
C GLY A 31 7.55 1.30 -15.45
N ALA A 32 6.89 1.52 -16.56
CA ALA A 32 5.79 0.71 -17.04
C ALA A 32 5.93 0.37 -18.53
N ILE A 33 5.30 -0.73 -18.93
CA ILE A 33 5.08 -1.11 -20.33
C ILE A 33 3.59 -1.10 -20.57
N THR A 34 3.15 -0.43 -21.61
CA THR A 34 1.77 -0.50 -22.07
C THR A 34 1.68 -1.33 -23.36
N LEU A 35 0.66 -2.15 -23.47
CA LEU A 35 0.31 -2.91 -24.68
C LEU A 35 -1.07 -2.48 -25.14
N ASN A 36 -1.17 -1.96 -26.36
CA ASN A 36 -2.46 -1.77 -27.02
C ASN A 36 -2.94 -3.12 -27.59
N PRO A 37 -4.05 -3.70 -27.07
CA PRO A 37 -4.51 -5.02 -27.49
C PRO A 37 -5.07 -5.03 -28.92
N SER A 38 -5.45 -3.87 -29.47
CA SER A 38 -6.01 -3.77 -30.84
C SER A 38 -4.94 -3.71 -31.90
N THR A 39 -3.79 -3.09 -31.61
CA THR A 39 -2.68 -2.90 -32.56
C THR A 39 -1.51 -3.81 -32.31
N GLY A 40 -1.37 -4.34 -31.08
CA GLY A 40 -0.19 -5.06 -30.62
C GLY A 40 1.01 -4.15 -30.30
N GLU A 41 0.82 -2.84 -30.30
CA GLU A 41 1.89 -1.88 -30.04
C GLU A 41 2.28 -1.92 -28.55
N LEU A 42 3.60 -1.99 -28.32
CA LEU A 42 4.22 -1.95 -26.99
C LEU A 42 4.95 -0.62 -26.82
N THR A 43 4.67 0.08 -25.72
CA THR A 43 5.37 1.32 -25.37
C THR A 43 5.98 1.18 -23.98
N HIS A 44 7.26 1.59 -23.84
CA HIS A 44 7.99 1.60 -22.57
C HIS A 44 8.08 3.01 -22.02
N TYR A 45 7.75 3.17 -20.75
CA TYR A 45 7.85 4.43 -20.03
C TYR A 45 8.79 4.29 -18.82
N ALA A 46 9.69 5.24 -18.63
CA ALA A 46 10.34 5.41 -17.33
C ALA A 46 9.31 5.95 -16.33
N LEU A 47 9.46 5.64 -15.05
CA LEU A 47 8.48 6.00 -14.01
C LEU A 47 8.14 7.50 -14.00
N SER A 48 9.13 8.37 -14.26
CA SER A 48 8.95 9.82 -14.27
C SER A 48 8.16 10.38 -15.45
N VAL A 49 7.86 9.59 -16.46
CA VAL A 49 7.17 9.99 -17.70
C VAL A 49 5.99 9.07 -18.05
N VAL A 50 5.53 8.29 -17.10
CA VAL A 50 4.31 7.49 -17.26
C VAL A 50 3.12 8.44 -17.50
N PRO A 51 2.29 8.16 -18.51
CA PRO A 51 1.11 8.99 -18.80
C PRO A 51 0.15 9.10 -17.62
N ASN A 52 -0.55 10.24 -17.51
CA ASN A 52 -1.47 10.49 -16.39
C ASN A 52 -2.71 9.58 -16.38
N TRP A 53 -3.05 8.96 -17.50
CA TRP A 53 -4.15 7.99 -17.58
C TRP A 53 -3.78 6.61 -17.02
N VAL A 54 -2.50 6.38 -16.73
CA VAL A 54 -2.06 5.16 -16.04
C VAL A 54 -2.15 5.40 -14.55
N ASP A 55 -3.11 4.76 -13.91
CA ASP A 55 -3.41 4.96 -12.50
C ASP A 55 -2.49 4.18 -11.57
N VAL A 56 -2.15 2.94 -11.95
CA VAL A 56 -1.38 2.03 -11.12
C VAL A 56 -0.10 1.57 -11.83
N VAL A 57 1.04 1.97 -11.31
CA VAL A 57 2.38 1.50 -11.75
C VAL A 57 3.11 0.82 -10.60
N VAL A 58 2.86 1.27 -9.37
CA VAL A 58 3.42 0.69 -8.14
C VAL A 58 2.25 0.22 -7.31
N ASP A 59 2.03 -1.09 -7.27
CA ASP A 59 0.90 -1.65 -6.52
C ASP A 59 1.00 -1.39 -5.01
N GLY A 60 -0.16 -1.33 -4.33
CA GLY A 60 -0.26 -1.00 -2.92
C GLY A 60 0.54 -1.94 -2.02
N ASP A 61 0.55 -3.24 -2.32
CA ASP A 61 1.35 -4.21 -1.55
C ASP A 61 2.84 -3.92 -1.65
N LEU A 62 3.33 -3.53 -2.82
CA LEU A 62 4.73 -3.17 -2.98
C LEU A 62 5.05 -1.88 -2.22
N LEU A 63 4.16 -0.87 -2.26
CA LEU A 63 4.32 0.37 -1.48
C LEU A 63 4.40 0.07 0.03
N CYS A 64 3.51 -0.77 0.54
CA CYS A 64 3.54 -1.22 1.93
C CYS A 64 4.84 -1.96 2.28
N ARG A 65 5.27 -2.90 1.42
CA ARG A 65 6.56 -3.61 1.60
C ARG A 65 7.75 -2.66 1.59
N GLN A 66 7.81 -1.71 0.67
CA GLN A 66 8.88 -0.71 0.60
C GLN A 66 8.92 0.16 1.86
N TYR A 67 7.75 0.57 2.36
CA TYR A 67 7.67 1.29 3.63
C TYR A 67 8.18 0.45 4.80
N ASN A 68 7.77 -0.82 4.89
CA ASN A 68 8.19 -1.74 5.94
C ASN A 68 9.71 -1.97 5.91
N TRP A 69 10.32 -2.14 4.74
CA TRP A 69 11.78 -2.24 4.62
C TRP A 69 12.48 -0.97 5.10
N SER A 70 11.99 0.20 4.68
CA SER A 70 12.53 1.49 5.14
C SER A 70 12.34 1.68 6.65
N GLY A 71 11.16 1.40 7.17
CA GLY A 71 10.82 1.54 8.58
C GLY A 71 11.59 0.59 9.49
N THR A 72 11.85 -0.62 9.02
CA THR A 72 12.55 -1.66 9.79
C THR A 72 14.07 -1.47 9.74
N LEU A 73 14.62 -1.09 8.59
CA LEU A 73 16.07 -0.99 8.37
C LEU A 73 16.64 0.38 8.71
N LYS A 74 15.82 1.39 8.94
CA LYS A 74 16.24 2.77 9.19
C LYS A 74 17.32 2.93 10.27
N ASN A 75 17.27 2.11 11.33
CA ASN A 75 18.22 2.12 12.43
C ASN A 75 19.28 1.00 12.32
N GLY A 76 19.47 0.45 11.13
CA GLY A 76 20.44 -0.57 10.82
C GLY A 76 19.96 -2.00 10.99
N PHE A 77 20.59 -2.92 10.24
CA PHE A 77 20.21 -4.33 10.17
C PHE A 77 20.24 -5.03 11.55
N MET A 78 21.24 -4.75 12.36
CA MET A 78 21.34 -5.36 13.70
C MET A 78 20.22 -4.94 14.63
N ASN A 79 19.78 -3.68 14.56
CA ASN A 79 18.63 -3.20 15.34
C ASN A 79 17.32 -3.88 14.90
N SER A 80 17.16 -4.16 13.59
CA SER A 80 15.98 -4.84 13.06
C SER A 80 15.86 -6.30 13.58
N LEU A 81 16.97 -6.95 13.89
CA LEU A 81 17.01 -8.33 14.39
C LEU A 81 16.83 -8.43 15.90
N ILE A 82 17.47 -7.56 16.68
CA ILE A 82 17.62 -7.73 18.12
C ILE A 82 16.80 -6.76 18.94
N GLY A 83 16.86 -5.47 18.66
CA GLY A 83 16.26 -4.43 19.50
C GLY A 83 14.94 -3.88 18.97
N LYS A 84 14.78 -3.84 17.67
CA LYS A 84 13.63 -3.28 16.90
C LYS A 84 13.21 -1.87 17.38
N LYS A 85 14.12 -1.10 18.02
CA LYS A 85 13.82 0.23 18.56
C LYS A 85 13.56 1.21 17.42
N GLY A 86 12.41 1.88 17.50
CA GLY A 86 11.97 2.86 16.50
C GLY A 86 11.63 2.24 15.14
N CYS A 87 11.51 0.91 15.03
CA CYS A 87 11.03 0.25 13.84
C CYS A 87 9.53 0.45 13.69
N LYS A 88 9.11 0.76 12.46
CA LYS A 88 7.72 1.02 12.07
C LYS A 88 7.31 0.07 10.97
N ARG A 89 6.05 -0.32 10.95
CA ARG A 89 5.43 -1.10 9.87
C ARG A 89 4.01 -0.61 9.61
N VAL A 90 3.49 -0.87 8.42
CA VAL A 90 2.08 -0.70 8.15
C VAL A 90 1.26 -1.70 8.99
N THR A 91 0.01 -1.36 9.27
CA THR A 91 -0.93 -2.30 9.88
C THR A 91 -1.13 -3.49 8.93
N THR A 92 -1.31 -4.67 9.52
CA THR A 92 -1.54 -5.91 8.78
C THR A 92 -2.83 -6.54 9.27
N TYR A 93 -3.62 -7.01 8.35
CA TYR A 93 -4.75 -7.88 8.64
C TYR A 93 -4.19 -9.31 8.88
N GLU A 94 -4.43 -9.86 10.06
CA GLU A 94 -4.28 -11.30 10.27
C GLU A 94 -5.59 -11.93 9.78
N ALA A 95 -5.54 -12.65 8.67
CA ALA A 95 -6.67 -13.46 8.23
C ALA A 95 -7.10 -14.37 9.41
N GLU A 96 -8.40 -14.46 9.67
CA GLU A 96 -8.90 -15.39 10.68
C GLU A 96 -8.46 -16.81 10.31
N GLU A 97 -8.15 -17.63 11.31
CA GLU A 97 -7.47 -18.94 11.24
C GLU A 97 -8.16 -20.03 10.38
N ASP A 98 -9.13 -19.69 9.55
CA ASP A 98 -9.92 -20.63 8.75
C ASP A 98 -9.34 -20.97 7.36
N ASP A 99 -8.27 -20.32 6.93
CA ASP A 99 -7.56 -20.67 5.69
C ASP A 99 -6.22 -21.32 5.99
N GLU A 100 -6.18 -22.66 5.92
CA GLU A 100 -5.02 -23.53 6.21
C GLU A 100 -3.78 -23.27 5.31
N ASN A 101 -3.73 -22.19 4.51
CA ASN A 101 -2.67 -21.98 3.51
C ASN A 101 -2.02 -20.60 3.44
N ASP A 102 -2.39 -19.60 4.26
CA ASP A 102 -1.79 -18.26 4.14
C ASP A 102 -1.30 -17.68 5.48
N ASP A 103 -0.12 -18.15 5.91
CA ASP A 103 0.68 -17.52 6.99
C ASP A 103 1.36 -16.18 6.59
N VAL A 104 0.93 -15.55 5.50
CA VAL A 104 1.52 -14.29 5.05
C VAL A 104 0.62 -13.13 5.50
N PRO A 105 1.07 -12.27 6.43
CA PRO A 105 0.32 -11.09 6.83
C PRO A 105 0.06 -10.21 5.59
N VAL A 106 -1.20 -10.05 5.22
CA VAL A 106 -1.61 -9.15 4.14
C VAL A 106 -1.58 -7.72 4.67
N SER A 107 -1.00 -6.81 3.92
CA SER A 107 -1.05 -5.38 4.25
C SER A 107 -2.49 -4.89 4.13
N ASP A 108 -2.97 -4.21 5.17
CA ASP A 108 -4.30 -3.64 5.18
C ASP A 108 -4.22 -2.18 4.74
N TYR A 109 -4.90 -1.84 3.64
CA TYR A 109 -4.92 -0.47 3.11
C TYR A 109 -6.21 -0.18 2.35
N GLY A 110 -6.60 1.09 2.38
CA GLY A 110 -7.71 1.60 1.56
C GLY A 110 -7.21 2.48 0.42
N TYR A 111 -8.13 2.86 -0.45
CA TYR A 111 -7.86 3.71 -1.60
C TYR A 111 -8.51 5.08 -1.46
N VAL A 112 -7.83 6.11 -1.95
CA VAL A 112 -8.38 7.46 -2.08
C VAL A 112 -7.90 8.10 -3.38
N SER A 113 -8.79 8.81 -4.06
CA SER A 113 -8.41 9.61 -5.22
C SER A 113 -8.00 11.02 -4.77
N LYS A 114 -6.81 11.46 -5.19
CA LYS A 114 -6.28 12.80 -4.90
C LYS A 114 -5.55 13.35 -6.12
N ASN A 115 -5.97 14.54 -6.57
CA ASN A 115 -5.37 15.25 -7.72
C ASN A 115 -5.36 14.44 -9.03
N GLY A 116 -6.34 13.57 -9.22
CA GLY A 116 -6.44 12.71 -10.40
C GLY A 116 -5.59 11.43 -10.34
N ASP A 117 -4.93 11.16 -9.21
CA ASP A 117 -4.19 9.92 -8.97
C ASP A 117 -4.89 9.03 -7.95
N ILE A 118 -4.60 7.74 -8.00
CA ILE A 118 -4.97 6.77 -6.97
C ILE A 118 -3.86 6.70 -5.93
N TRP A 119 -4.26 6.86 -4.68
CA TRP A 119 -3.41 6.76 -3.50
C TRP A 119 -3.91 5.65 -2.60
N ILE A 120 -3.01 4.88 -2.03
CA ILE A 120 -3.31 4.02 -0.89
C ILE A 120 -3.13 4.79 0.41
N TYR A 121 -3.91 4.44 1.42
CA TYR A 121 -3.69 4.88 2.80
C TYR A 121 -3.79 3.69 3.74
N THR A 122 -2.95 3.68 4.77
CA THR A 122 -2.93 2.64 5.80
C THR A 122 -2.37 3.19 7.09
N GLY A 123 -2.77 2.60 8.20
CA GLY A 123 -2.18 2.86 9.50
C GLY A 123 -0.73 2.40 9.57
N VAL A 124 0.01 3.02 10.45
CA VAL A 124 1.40 2.65 10.76
C VAL A 124 1.52 2.41 12.25
N THR A 125 2.03 1.27 12.63
CA THR A 125 2.25 0.85 14.02
C THR A 125 3.74 0.67 14.34
N SER A 126 4.07 0.64 15.61
CA SER A 126 5.41 0.27 16.09
C SER A 126 5.57 -1.25 16.09
N VAL A 127 6.73 -1.74 15.68
CA VAL A 127 7.04 -3.18 15.70
C VAL A 127 7.12 -3.74 17.13
N ASN A 128 7.42 -2.90 18.13
CA ASN A 128 7.60 -3.31 19.53
C ASN A 128 6.45 -2.88 20.45
N GLY A 129 5.39 -2.29 19.92
CA GLY A 129 4.35 -1.69 20.74
C GLY A 129 3.00 -2.37 20.63
N ASP A 130 2.07 -1.79 21.36
CA ASP A 130 0.67 -2.13 21.29
C ASP A 130 0.11 -1.90 19.87
N ARG A 131 -1.06 -2.46 19.60
CA ARG A 131 -1.77 -2.37 18.31
C ARG A 131 -2.29 -0.97 17.97
N SER A 132 -1.76 0.08 18.58
CA SER A 132 -2.16 1.46 18.30
C SER A 132 -1.41 2.03 17.12
N ASN A 133 -2.10 2.76 16.27
CA ASN A 133 -1.50 3.51 15.18
C ASN A 133 -0.68 4.69 15.74
N ILE A 134 0.55 4.82 15.26
CA ILE A 134 1.44 5.94 15.54
C ILE A 134 1.46 6.96 14.40
N GLY A 135 0.74 6.69 13.33
CA GLY A 135 0.60 7.54 12.16
C GLY A 135 -0.07 6.83 10.99
N PHE A 136 -0.13 7.52 9.89
CA PHE A 136 -0.68 7.03 8.63
C PHE A 136 0.32 7.19 7.50
N LEU A 137 0.32 6.21 6.58
CA LEU A 137 0.99 6.24 5.30
C LEU A 137 -0.03 6.62 4.22
N LEU A 138 0.33 7.56 3.37
CA LEU A 138 -0.37 7.89 2.14
C LEU A 138 0.63 7.73 0.99
N ALA A 139 0.34 6.87 0.02
CA ALA A 139 1.28 6.60 -1.08
C ALA A 139 0.58 6.53 -2.43
N ASN A 140 1.21 7.14 -3.43
CA ASN A 140 0.71 7.29 -4.79
C ASN A 140 1.08 6.06 -5.62
N GLU A 141 0.10 5.38 -6.21
CA GLU A 141 0.33 4.16 -7.00
C GLU A 141 0.92 4.43 -8.39
N ARG A 142 0.81 5.64 -8.94
CA ARG A 142 1.43 5.97 -10.22
C ARG A 142 2.90 6.36 -10.08
N THR A 143 3.24 7.17 -9.08
CA THR A 143 4.59 7.76 -8.93
C THR A 143 5.48 7.04 -7.92
N GLY A 144 4.89 6.28 -6.99
CA GLY A 144 5.58 5.70 -5.85
C GLY A 144 5.89 6.72 -4.75
N GLU A 145 5.37 7.97 -4.84
CA GLU A 145 5.54 8.99 -3.81
C GLU A 145 4.82 8.56 -2.53
N ALA A 146 5.47 8.68 -1.38
CA ALA A 146 4.93 8.26 -0.10
C ALA A 146 5.11 9.32 0.99
N HIS A 147 4.05 9.58 1.75
CA HIS A 147 4.02 10.53 2.86
C HIS A 147 3.62 9.81 4.14
N TYR A 148 4.36 10.07 5.21
CA TYR A 148 4.03 9.61 6.55
C TYR A 148 3.53 10.78 7.41
N TYR A 149 2.36 10.61 7.98
CA TYR A 149 1.74 11.57 8.90
C TYR A 149 1.75 11.00 10.31
N SER A 150 2.39 11.70 11.26
CA SER A 150 2.47 11.28 12.66
C SER A 150 1.21 11.70 13.40
N ILE A 151 0.22 10.83 13.41
CA ILE A 151 -1.06 11.02 14.09
C ILE A 151 -1.35 9.74 14.87
N ALA A 152 -1.38 9.82 16.19
CA ALA A 152 -1.73 8.67 17.03
C ALA A 152 -3.25 8.43 16.99
N GLY A 153 -3.64 7.18 16.87
CA GLY A 153 -5.04 6.76 16.82
C GLY A 153 -5.23 5.29 17.17
N ALA A 154 -6.46 4.82 17.10
CA ALA A 154 -6.75 3.40 17.09
C ALA A 154 -6.28 2.78 15.77
N ASP A 155 -6.05 1.47 15.74
CA ASP A 155 -5.90 0.75 14.49
C ASP A 155 -7.27 0.55 13.80
N GLU A 156 -7.25 0.27 12.51
CA GLU A 156 -8.45 0.13 11.70
C GLU A 156 -9.39 -0.98 12.22
N LYS A 157 -8.82 -2.09 12.70
CA LYS A 157 -9.58 -3.19 13.29
C LYS A 157 -10.29 -2.76 14.58
N SER A 158 -9.63 -1.97 15.42
CA SER A 158 -10.23 -1.43 16.64
C SER A 158 -11.35 -0.44 16.33
N GLU A 159 -11.19 0.38 15.29
CA GLU A 159 -12.22 1.31 14.82
C GLU A 159 -13.44 0.57 14.26
N MET A 160 -13.22 -0.45 13.43
CA MET A 160 -14.29 -1.31 12.90
C MET A 160 -15.05 -2.00 14.03
N SER A 161 -14.35 -2.62 14.98
CA SER A 161 -14.96 -3.28 16.14
C SER A 161 -15.75 -2.31 17.03
N ALA A 162 -15.27 -1.09 17.19
CA ALA A 162 -15.99 -0.05 17.93
C ALA A 162 -17.28 0.36 17.21
N ALA A 163 -17.22 0.53 15.88
CA ALA A 163 -18.40 0.85 15.06
C ALA A 163 -19.42 -0.28 15.08
N GLU A 164 -18.99 -1.53 15.01
CA GLU A 164 -19.88 -2.70 15.15
C GLU A 164 -20.53 -2.78 16.53
N GLY A 165 -19.77 -2.44 17.58
CA GLY A 165 -20.25 -2.37 18.95
C GLY A 165 -21.43 -1.41 19.14
N GLU A 166 -21.45 -0.30 18.43
CA GLU A 166 -22.52 0.71 18.48
C GLU A 166 -23.81 0.23 17.76
N VAL A 167 -23.71 -0.74 16.85
CA VAL A 167 -24.82 -1.21 16.02
C VAL A 167 -25.18 -2.70 16.21
N GLN A 168 -24.70 -3.31 17.30
CA GLN A 168 -24.81 -4.74 17.60
C GLN A 168 -26.24 -5.33 17.45
N GLU A 169 -27.26 -4.56 17.78
CA GLU A 169 -28.69 -5.03 17.70
C GLU A 169 -29.13 -5.32 16.25
N LYS A 170 -28.36 -4.88 15.24
CA LYS A 170 -28.73 -4.96 13.82
C LYS A 170 -27.92 -5.96 13.02
N GLY A 171 -26.87 -6.54 13.60
CA GLY A 171 -26.00 -7.51 12.90
C GLY A 171 -25.28 -6.92 11.68
N TYR A 172 -24.85 -5.69 11.75
CA TYR A 172 -24.01 -5.06 10.72
C TYR A 172 -22.54 -5.41 10.92
N GLU A 173 -21.84 -5.60 9.82
CA GLU A 173 -20.39 -5.67 9.76
C GLU A 173 -19.82 -4.32 9.30
N ALA A 174 -18.77 -3.82 9.95
CA ALA A 174 -18.10 -2.61 9.54
C ALA A 174 -17.13 -2.92 8.36
N SER A 175 -17.13 -2.06 7.36
CA SER A 175 -16.11 -2.09 6.30
C SER A 175 -14.86 -1.32 6.74
N PHE A 176 -13.77 -1.51 5.99
CA PHE A 176 -12.53 -0.76 6.20
C PHE A 176 -12.79 0.75 6.25
N PRO A 177 -12.23 1.47 7.24
CA PRO A 177 -12.47 2.90 7.40
C PRO A 177 -12.00 3.69 6.18
N SER A 178 -12.84 4.60 5.68
CA SER A 178 -12.50 5.43 4.53
C SER A 178 -11.91 6.77 4.95
N LEU A 179 -10.80 7.14 4.35
CA LEU A 179 -10.19 8.46 4.51
C LEU A 179 -10.97 9.48 3.68
N ILE A 180 -11.66 10.43 4.32
CA ILE A 180 -12.61 11.35 3.65
C ILE A 180 -12.14 12.78 3.50
N ASN A 181 -11.05 13.18 4.14
CA ASN A 181 -10.49 14.52 3.98
C ASN A 181 -8.96 14.48 3.93
N VAL A 182 -8.42 14.64 2.73
CA VAL A 182 -6.99 14.61 2.43
C VAL A 182 -6.58 15.95 1.85
N GLU A 183 -6.44 16.97 2.70
CA GLU A 183 -5.91 18.28 2.35
C GLU A 183 -4.42 18.41 2.65
#